data_a93115bdc15d4958c2540f0fb6f9b2c2
#
_entry.id   a93115bdc15d4958c2540f0fb6f9b2c2
#
_cell.length_a   1.000
_cell.length_b   1.000
_cell.length_c   1.000
_cell.angle_alpha   90.00
_cell.angle_beta   90.00
_cell.angle_gamma   90.00
#
_symmetry.space_group_name_H-M   'P 1'
#
loop_
_entity.id
_entity.type
_entity.pdbx_description
1 polymer ?
#
loop_
_entity_poly.entity_id
_entity_poly.type
_entity_poly.pdbx_seq_one_letter_code
_entity_poly.pdbx_strand_id
1 'polypeptide(L)' 'MSKAAEKYKKYYEAGWYTKAMLGNLVTKGALTKEEYEEITGEAYTQ' A
#
# COMPACT_ATOMS: atom_id res chain seq x y z
N MET A 1 -3.57 7.74 -8.20
CA MET A 1 -2.38 7.13 -7.56
C MET A 1 -1.21 7.11 -8.51
N SER A 2 0.01 7.04 -7.98
CA SER A 2 1.19 6.90 -8.81
C SER A 2 1.22 5.51 -9.47
N LYS A 3 2.09 5.36 -10.48
CA LYS A 3 2.26 4.05 -11.11
C LYS A 3 2.75 3.00 -10.11
N ALA A 4 3.61 3.40 -9.19
CA ALA A 4 4.10 2.48 -8.15
C ALA A 4 2.96 2.03 -7.26
N ALA A 5 2.08 2.96 -6.85
CA ALA A 5 0.94 2.61 -6.01
C ALA A 5 -0.03 1.68 -6.74
N GLU A 6 -0.22 1.90 -8.04
CA GLU A 6 -1.08 1.01 -8.83
C GLU A 6 -0.51 -0.40 -8.89
N LYS A 7 0.81 -0.52 -9.01
CA LYS A 7 1.48 -1.81 -8.99
C LYS A 7 1.26 -2.53 -7.65
N TYR A 8 1.43 -1.82 -6.55
CA TYR A 8 1.24 -2.40 -5.23
C TYR A 8 -0.21 -2.79 -5.00
N LYS A 9 -1.15 -2.00 -5.53
CA LYS A 9 -2.56 -2.34 -5.44
C LYS A 9 -2.85 -3.67 -6.14
N LYS A 10 -2.30 -3.85 -7.34
CA LYS A 10 -2.45 -5.11 -8.08
C LYS A 10 -1.91 -6.29 -7.27
N TYR A 11 -0.75 -6.14 -6.69
CA TYR A 11 -0.12 -7.21 -5.92
C TYR A 11 -0.92 -7.52 -4.66
N TYR A 12 -1.46 -6.48 -4.02
CA TYR A 12 -2.29 -6.67 -2.85
C TYR A 12 -3.57 -7.44 -3.20
N GLU A 13 -4.22 -7.05 -4.29
CA GLU A 13 -5.44 -7.72 -4.73
C GLU A 13 -5.18 -9.16 -5.18
N ALA A 14 -3.99 -9.43 -5.69
CA ALA A 14 -3.60 -10.77 -6.09
C ALA A 14 -3.21 -11.66 -4.91
N GLY A 15 -3.10 -11.08 -3.72
CA GLY A 15 -2.69 -11.82 -2.53
C GLY A 15 -1.20 -11.93 -2.34
N TRP A 16 -0.41 -11.21 -3.15
CA TRP A 16 1.05 -11.25 -3.07
C TRP A 16 1.59 -10.37 -1.94
N TYR A 17 0.88 -9.29 -1.60
CA TYR A 17 1.28 -8.36 -0.55
C TYR A 17 0.22 -8.34 0.53
N THR A 18 0.66 -8.21 1.78
CA THR A 18 -0.23 -8.05 2.92
C THR A 18 -0.27 -6.59 3.34
N LYS A 19 -1.21 -6.25 4.23
CA LYS A 19 -1.28 -4.90 4.79
C LYS A 19 0.00 -4.55 5.53
N ALA A 20 0.60 -5.52 6.22
CA ALA A 20 1.87 -5.29 6.92
C ALA A 20 2.97 -4.92 5.93
N MET A 21 3.03 -5.58 4.79
CA MET A 21 4.02 -5.28 3.77
C MET A 21 3.80 -3.90 3.18
N LEU A 22 2.55 -3.53 2.92
CA LEU A 22 2.23 -2.20 2.42
C LEU A 22 2.59 -1.14 3.45
N GLY A 23 2.36 -1.40 4.73
CA GLY A 23 2.76 -0.51 5.80
C GLY A 23 4.27 -0.28 5.84
N ASN A 24 5.04 -1.34 5.61
CA ASN A 24 6.49 -1.21 5.52
C ASN A 24 6.90 -0.32 4.35
N LEU A 25 6.19 -0.39 3.23
CA LEU A 25 6.45 0.48 2.09
C LEU A 25 6.20 1.94 2.43
N VAL A 26 5.17 2.22 3.23
CA VAL A 26 4.92 3.58 3.70
C VAL A 26 6.10 4.06 4.56
N THR A 27 6.55 3.22 5.48
CA THR A 27 7.68 3.56 6.36
C THR A 27 8.93 3.86 5.55
N LYS A 28 9.15 3.12 4.47
CA LYS A 28 10.33 3.30 3.61
C LYS A 28 10.18 4.48 2.65
N GLY A 29 9.01 5.09 2.56
CA GLY A 29 8.78 6.19 1.65
C GLY A 29 8.45 5.76 0.23
N ALA A 30 8.21 4.47 -0.01
CA ALA A 30 7.85 3.97 -1.34
C ALA A 30 6.35 4.11 -1.61
N LEU A 31 5.57 4.34 -0.58
CA LEU A 31 4.12 4.46 -0.66
C LEU A 31 3.69 5.55 0.31
N THR A 32 2.69 6.36 -0.06
CA THR A 32 2.17 7.37 0.87
C THR A 32 1.07 6.76 1.73
N LYS A 33 0.77 7.42 2.85
CA LYS A 33 -0.33 6.99 3.71
C LYS A 33 -1.65 7.01 2.96
N GLU A 34 -1.86 8.02 2.14
CA GLU A 34 -3.08 8.13 1.35
C GLU A 34 -3.21 6.98 0.37
N GLU A 35 -2.10 6.59 -0.26
CA GLU A 35 -2.11 5.46 -1.18
C GLU A 35 -2.37 4.16 -0.45
N TYR A 36 -1.80 3.98 0.73
CA TYR A 36 -2.08 2.82 1.57
C TYR A 36 -3.58 2.70 1.84
N GLU A 37 -4.21 3.83 2.22
CA GLU A 37 -5.63 3.83 2.53
C GLU A 37 -6.48 3.52 1.31
N GLU A 38 -6.08 4.02 0.15
CA GLU A 38 -6.80 3.73 -1.09
C GLU A 38 -6.69 2.25 -1.46
N ILE A 39 -5.53 1.65 -1.25
CA ILE A 39 -5.30 0.26 -1.63
C ILE A 39 -6.02 -0.69 -0.68
N THR A 40 -5.92 -0.45 0.62
CA THR A 40 -6.43 -1.39 1.62
C THR A 40 -7.85 -1.07 2.09
N GLY A 41 -8.30 0.16 1.91
CA GLY A 41 -9.58 0.62 2.44
C GLY A 41 -9.53 0.92 3.92
N GLU A 42 -8.35 0.93 4.53
CA GLU A 42 -8.17 1.18 5.95
C GLU A 42 -7.16 2.27 6.18
N ALA A 43 -7.36 3.05 7.25
CA ALA A 43 -6.42 4.11 7.61
C ALA A 43 -5.07 3.51 8.00
N TYR A 44 -3.99 4.18 7.59
CA TYR A 44 -2.65 3.76 8.00
C TYR A 44 -2.47 4.10 9.48
N THR A 45 -2.19 3.08 10.28
CA THR A 45 -2.00 3.26 11.71
C THR A 45 -0.66 2.68 12.10
N GLN A 46 0.25 3.55 12.40
CA GLN A 46 1.51 3.08 12.93
C GLN A 46 2.01 4.02 14.00
#